data_30ef2bfbf27e0128e1140c284c729c3d
#
_entry.id   30ef2bfbf27e0128e1140c284c729c3d
#
_cell.length_a   1.000
_cell.length_b   1.000
_cell.length_c   1.000
_cell.angle_alpha   90.00
_cell.angle_beta   90.00
_cell.angle_gamma   90.00
#
_symmetry.space_group_name_H-M   'P 1'
#
loop_
_entity.id
_entity.type
_entity.pdbx_description
1 polymer ?
#
loop_
_entity_poly.entity_id
_entity_poly.type
_entity_poly.pdbx_seq_one_letter_code
_entity_poly.pdbx_strand_id
1 'polypeptide(L)'
;MAKNESTGFSFSDVEVAVLKNFASINPSMVISPTGLSVINTAKSVVSFYDFNKPYSFEEFGVYEVPEFLSVLGALDNPVVEVNEKYLIVKSGDQKTRYFTTAKDLLPKVPSVGAKFEKVECELDFTLTADKLAALFKMAPIIKADWLFLESDGKKIRLTVGKELNTSSNTFDVTIAADIKANELKSPIKVPLSDLKVLPGGYDVKISSAGISRWSSDVGPVYYIGVKAN
;
A
#
# COMPACT_ATOMS: atom_id res chain seq x y z
N MET A 1 17.81 -38.93 1.41
CA MET A 1 17.41 -37.53 1.19
C MET A 1 16.17 -37.29 2.05
N ALA A 2 16.27 -36.54 3.14
CA ALA A 2 15.12 -36.22 3.98
C ALA A 2 14.16 -35.37 3.17
N LYS A 3 12.90 -35.82 2.99
CA LYS A 3 11.82 -34.97 2.55
C LYS A 3 11.66 -33.90 3.63
N ASN A 4 12.03 -32.66 3.35
CA ASN A 4 11.54 -31.53 4.10
C ASN A 4 10.02 -31.57 3.96
N GLU A 5 9.32 -32.02 4.99
CA GLU A 5 7.88 -31.78 5.08
C GLU A 5 7.69 -30.27 5.12
N SER A 6 7.22 -29.69 4.02
CA SER A 6 6.89 -28.30 3.98
C SER A 6 5.74 -28.09 4.95
N THR A 7 6.02 -27.51 6.10
CA THR A 7 4.98 -27.09 7.04
C THR A 7 4.10 -26.07 6.33
N GLY A 8 2.84 -26.44 6.06
CA GLY A 8 1.86 -25.55 5.44
C GLY A 8 1.59 -24.34 6.33
N PHE A 9 1.22 -23.24 5.74
CA PHE A 9 0.85 -22.00 6.43
C PHE A 9 -0.49 -21.45 5.90
N SER A 10 -1.11 -20.56 6.66
CA SER A 10 -2.32 -19.86 6.26
C SER A 10 -2.11 -18.37 6.48
N PHE A 11 -2.53 -17.55 5.53
CA PHE A 11 -2.57 -16.10 5.71
C PHE A 11 -3.72 -15.72 6.65
N SER A 12 -3.49 -14.78 7.54
CA SER A 12 -4.56 -14.14 8.33
C SER A 12 -5.43 -13.25 7.44
N ASP A 13 -6.63 -12.90 7.93
CA ASP A 13 -7.54 -11.99 7.21
C ASP A 13 -6.88 -10.63 6.90
N VAL A 14 -6.06 -10.13 7.82
CA VAL A 14 -5.31 -8.88 7.63
C VAL A 14 -4.28 -9.02 6.50
N GLU A 15 -3.53 -10.11 6.48
CA GLU A 15 -2.54 -10.39 5.43
C GLU A 15 -3.19 -10.58 4.06
N VAL A 16 -4.35 -11.24 4.00
CA VAL A 16 -5.16 -11.35 2.78
C VAL A 16 -5.66 -9.96 2.32
N ALA A 17 -6.10 -9.12 3.24
CA ALA A 17 -6.51 -7.75 2.91
C ALA A 17 -5.34 -6.91 2.37
N VAL A 18 -4.15 -7.03 2.96
CA VAL A 18 -2.92 -6.37 2.47
C VAL A 18 -2.52 -6.91 1.10
N LEU A 19 -2.52 -8.22 0.90
CA LEU A 19 -2.26 -8.85 -0.41
C LEU A 19 -3.21 -8.31 -1.48
N LYS A 20 -4.51 -8.22 -1.19
CA LYS A 20 -5.53 -7.68 -2.09
C LYS A 20 -5.28 -6.21 -2.40
N ASN A 21 -4.91 -5.42 -1.41
CA ASN A 21 -4.56 -4.01 -1.60
C ASN A 21 -3.30 -3.86 -2.46
N PHE A 22 -2.23 -4.59 -2.15
CA PHE A 22 -0.98 -4.55 -2.91
C PHE A 22 -1.16 -5.02 -4.35
N ALA A 23 -2.03 -6.03 -4.58
CA ALA A 23 -2.40 -6.45 -5.93
C ALA A 23 -3.07 -5.33 -6.75
N SER A 24 -3.75 -4.37 -6.12
CA SER A 24 -4.29 -3.19 -6.80
C SER A 24 -3.20 -2.20 -7.24
N ILE A 25 -2.04 -2.22 -6.57
CA ILE A 25 -0.86 -1.40 -6.92
C ILE A 25 -0.09 -2.07 -8.06
N ASN A 26 0.17 -3.37 -7.93
CA ASN A 26 0.77 -4.22 -8.97
C ASN A 26 0.29 -5.66 -8.79
N PRO A 27 -0.26 -6.30 -9.83
CA PRO A 27 -0.76 -7.66 -9.73
C PRO A 27 0.33 -8.71 -9.53
N SER A 28 1.60 -8.34 -9.71
CA SER A 28 2.74 -9.27 -9.63
C SER A 28 3.66 -8.89 -8.47
N MET A 29 4.02 -9.86 -7.64
CA MET A 29 4.93 -9.62 -6.51
C MET A 29 5.68 -10.87 -6.07
N VAL A 30 6.76 -10.66 -5.32
CA VAL A 30 7.43 -11.69 -4.54
C VAL A 30 6.83 -11.69 -3.14
N ILE A 31 6.45 -12.87 -2.64
CA ILE A 31 5.98 -13.09 -1.27
C ILE A 31 7.15 -13.65 -0.48
N SER A 32 7.62 -12.87 0.49
CA SER A 32 8.72 -13.23 1.40
C SER A 32 8.16 -13.89 2.66
N PRO A 33 8.92 -14.76 3.35
CA PRO A 33 8.52 -15.30 4.65
C PRO A 33 8.39 -14.23 5.75
N THR A 34 8.96 -13.05 5.55
CA THR A 34 8.95 -11.96 6.53
C THR A 34 7.93 -10.87 6.23
N GLY A 35 7.36 -10.84 5.02
CA GLY A 35 6.40 -9.79 4.64
C GLY A 35 6.16 -9.66 3.15
N LEU A 36 5.46 -8.61 2.81
CA LEU A 36 5.05 -8.26 1.45
C LEU A 36 5.68 -6.95 1.04
N SER A 37 6.03 -6.85 -0.23
CA SER A 37 6.47 -5.59 -0.82
C SER A 37 5.98 -5.47 -2.25
N VAL A 38 5.67 -4.25 -2.67
CA VAL A 38 5.15 -3.97 -4.01
C VAL A 38 5.64 -2.63 -4.53
N ILE A 39 5.82 -2.54 -5.83
CA ILE A 39 6.08 -1.29 -6.56
C ILE A 39 5.16 -1.22 -7.77
N ASN A 40 4.55 -0.06 -8.03
CA ASN A 40 3.74 0.11 -9.23
C ASN A 40 4.63 0.25 -10.49
N THR A 41 4.02 0.09 -11.66
CA THR A 41 4.72 0.15 -12.95
C THR A 41 5.37 1.52 -13.20
N ALA A 42 4.74 2.61 -12.73
CA ALA A 42 5.27 3.97 -12.84
C ALA A 42 6.42 4.26 -11.86
N LYS A 43 6.69 3.36 -10.91
CA LYS A 43 7.69 3.53 -9.83
C LYS A 43 7.43 4.74 -8.94
N SER A 44 6.19 5.19 -8.88
CA SER A 44 5.72 6.31 -8.04
C SER A 44 5.15 5.85 -6.70
N VAL A 45 4.85 4.54 -6.54
CA VAL A 45 4.36 3.94 -5.30
C VAL A 45 5.21 2.74 -4.94
N VAL A 46 5.70 2.71 -3.71
CA VAL A 46 6.37 1.54 -3.10
C VAL A 46 5.72 1.29 -1.76
N SER A 47 5.37 0.03 -1.47
CA SER A 47 4.71 -0.31 -0.21
C SER A 47 5.31 -1.54 0.42
N PHE A 48 5.29 -1.59 1.75
CA PHE A 48 5.82 -2.66 2.58
C PHE A 48 4.83 -3.05 3.66
N TYR A 49 4.84 -4.31 3.99
CA TYR A 49 4.11 -4.87 5.13
C TYR A 49 4.91 -6.01 5.73
N ASP A 50 5.28 -5.91 6.99
CA ASP A 50 5.97 -6.96 7.72
C ASP A 50 4.97 -7.87 8.42
N PHE A 51 5.13 -9.19 8.28
CA PHE A 51 4.31 -10.15 9.00
C PHE A 51 4.63 -10.09 10.50
N ASN A 52 3.62 -10.20 11.35
CA ASN A 52 3.78 -10.21 12.81
C ASN A 52 4.72 -11.33 13.29
N LYS A 53 4.74 -12.45 12.56
CA LYS A 53 5.66 -13.57 12.77
C LYS A 53 6.13 -14.07 11.42
N PRO A 54 7.44 -14.29 11.24
CA PRO A 54 7.97 -14.89 10.02
C PRO A 54 7.38 -16.29 9.81
N TYR A 55 7.08 -16.60 8.56
CA TYR A 55 6.71 -17.95 8.13
C TYR A 55 7.95 -18.81 7.86
N SER A 56 7.78 -20.12 7.84
CA SER A 56 8.85 -21.09 7.55
C SER A 56 8.75 -21.61 6.11
N PHE A 57 8.69 -20.70 5.12
CA PHE A 57 8.70 -21.05 3.70
C PHE A 57 9.81 -20.28 2.96
N GLU A 58 10.23 -20.79 1.81
CA GLU A 58 11.10 -20.03 0.91
C GLU A 58 10.29 -19.02 0.11
N GLU A 59 10.84 -17.82 -0.09
CA GLU A 59 10.16 -16.77 -0.88
C GLU A 59 9.80 -17.26 -2.28
N PHE A 60 8.63 -16.90 -2.75
CA PHE A 60 8.11 -17.31 -4.04
C PHE A 60 7.48 -16.13 -4.81
N GLY A 61 7.48 -16.26 -6.14
CA GLY A 61 6.92 -15.25 -7.02
C GLY A 61 5.49 -15.60 -7.44
N VAL A 62 4.60 -14.61 -7.42
CA VAL A 62 3.23 -14.69 -7.94
C VAL A 62 3.07 -13.64 -9.03
N TYR A 63 2.73 -14.08 -10.25
CA TYR A 63 2.54 -13.18 -11.39
C TYR A 63 1.14 -12.54 -11.37
N GLU A 64 0.10 -13.31 -11.03
CA GLU A 64 -1.29 -12.86 -10.96
C GLU A 64 -1.84 -13.06 -9.54
N VAL A 65 -1.50 -12.13 -8.63
CA VAL A 65 -1.99 -12.18 -7.23
C VAL A 65 -3.51 -12.20 -7.14
N PRO A 66 -4.30 -11.48 -7.97
CA PRO A 66 -5.76 -11.60 -7.96
C PRO A 66 -6.27 -13.03 -8.23
N GLU A 67 -5.62 -13.78 -9.13
CA GLU A 67 -5.94 -15.18 -9.37
C GLU A 67 -5.59 -16.05 -8.17
N PHE A 68 -4.39 -15.86 -7.61
CA PHE A 68 -3.98 -16.55 -6.38
C PHE A 68 -4.95 -16.30 -5.21
N LEU A 69 -5.38 -15.06 -5.01
CA LEU A 69 -6.39 -14.69 -4.02
C LEU A 69 -7.74 -15.37 -4.28
N SER A 70 -8.12 -15.53 -5.55
CA SER A 70 -9.34 -16.25 -5.92
C SER A 70 -9.25 -17.74 -5.56
N VAL A 71 -8.06 -18.35 -5.75
CA VAL A 71 -7.80 -19.74 -5.33
C VAL A 71 -7.87 -19.88 -3.81
N LEU A 72 -7.28 -18.94 -3.05
CA LEU A 72 -7.38 -18.92 -1.59
C LEU A 72 -8.84 -18.77 -1.13
N GLY A 73 -9.60 -17.86 -1.74
CA GLY A 73 -10.99 -17.58 -1.36
C GLY A 73 -11.99 -18.66 -1.77
N ALA A 74 -11.61 -19.59 -2.65
CA ALA A 74 -12.46 -20.70 -3.09
C ALA A 74 -12.47 -21.88 -2.09
N LEU A 75 -11.57 -21.88 -1.11
CA LEU A 75 -11.41 -22.96 -0.13
C LEU A 75 -11.64 -22.43 1.30
N ASP A 76 -12.26 -23.22 2.14
CA ASP A 76 -12.47 -22.89 3.55
C ASP A 76 -11.18 -23.10 4.35
N ASN A 77 -10.69 -22.06 5.03
CA ASN A 77 -9.46 -22.10 5.82
C ASN A 77 -8.26 -22.71 5.06
N PRO A 78 -7.87 -22.14 3.92
CA PRO A 78 -6.85 -22.74 3.07
C PRO A 78 -5.48 -22.77 3.75
N VAL A 79 -4.78 -23.87 3.55
CA VAL A 79 -3.37 -24.06 3.93
C VAL A 79 -2.53 -24.08 2.66
N VAL A 80 -1.47 -23.30 2.64
CA VAL A 80 -0.54 -23.17 1.52
C VAL A 80 0.74 -23.91 1.82
N GLU A 81 1.15 -24.79 0.93
CA GLU A 81 2.45 -25.48 0.97
C GLU A 81 3.29 -24.99 -0.20
N VAL A 82 4.50 -24.50 0.09
CA VAL A 82 5.42 -23.98 -0.93
C VAL A 82 6.29 -25.11 -1.46
N ASN A 83 6.33 -25.27 -2.78
CA ASN A 83 7.23 -26.15 -3.50
C ASN A 83 8.07 -25.32 -4.49
N GLU A 84 9.11 -25.89 -5.04
CA GLU A 84 10.08 -25.21 -5.90
C GLU A 84 9.43 -24.42 -7.08
N LYS A 85 8.40 -24.97 -7.71
CA LYS A 85 7.77 -24.38 -8.92
C LYS A 85 6.26 -24.15 -8.80
N TYR A 86 5.65 -24.55 -7.70
CA TYR A 86 4.22 -24.42 -7.49
C TYR A 86 3.87 -24.40 -5.99
N LEU A 87 2.71 -23.88 -5.70
CA LEU A 87 2.06 -23.98 -4.39
C LEU A 87 1.01 -25.07 -4.43
N ILE A 88 0.83 -25.77 -3.31
CA ILE A 88 -0.37 -26.55 -3.07
C ILE A 88 -1.23 -25.76 -2.12
N VAL A 89 -2.43 -25.40 -2.55
CA VAL A 89 -3.46 -24.79 -1.69
C VAL A 89 -4.48 -25.86 -1.38
N LYS A 90 -4.71 -26.17 -0.10
CA LYS A 90 -5.57 -27.28 0.33
C LYS A 90 -6.48 -26.90 1.48
N SER A 91 -7.64 -27.55 1.55
CA SER A 91 -8.60 -27.50 2.64
C SER A 91 -9.29 -28.86 2.74
N GLY A 92 -9.14 -29.57 3.85
CA GLY A 92 -9.66 -30.93 4.01
C GLY A 92 -9.11 -31.88 2.93
N ASP A 93 -10.01 -32.47 2.15
CA ASP A 93 -9.71 -33.38 1.01
C ASP A 93 -9.53 -32.66 -0.33
N GLN A 94 -9.80 -31.34 -0.38
CA GLN A 94 -9.66 -30.52 -1.57
C GLN A 94 -8.24 -29.96 -1.68
N LYS A 95 -7.69 -29.98 -2.89
CA LYS A 95 -6.37 -29.38 -3.16
C LYS A 95 -6.29 -28.84 -4.58
N THR A 96 -5.62 -27.72 -4.71
CA THR A 96 -5.30 -27.08 -6.00
C THR A 96 -3.80 -26.87 -6.10
N ARG A 97 -3.24 -27.03 -7.30
CA ARG A 97 -1.87 -26.66 -7.62
C ARG A 97 -1.86 -25.31 -8.32
N TYR A 98 -1.13 -24.35 -7.77
CA TYR A 98 -0.92 -23.03 -8.34
C TYR A 98 0.55 -22.85 -8.72
N PHE A 99 0.87 -22.58 -9.98
CA PHE A 99 2.25 -22.42 -10.44
C PHE A 99 2.81 -21.04 -10.05
N THR A 100 4.02 -21.05 -9.49
CA THR A 100 4.78 -19.83 -9.18
C THR A 100 5.54 -19.35 -10.42
N THR A 101 5.97 -18.09 -10.38
CA THR A 101 6.83 -17.53 -11.41
C THR A 101 8.25 -17.31 -10.88
N ALA A 102 9.22 -17.28 -11.78
CA ALA A 102 10.60 -16.99 -11.42
C ALA A 102 10.70 -15.55 -10.86
N LYS A 103 11.31 -15.40 -9.69
CA LYS A 103 11.41 -14.11 -8.98
C LYS A 103 12.11 -13.02 -9.81
N ASP A 104 13.07 -13.41 -10.62
CA ASP A 104 13.82 -12.48 -11.48
C ASP A 104 12.98 -11.82 -12.57
N LEU A 105 11.80 -12.39 -12.88
CA LEU A 105 10.85 -11.83 -13.84
C LEU A 105 9.90 -10.81 -13.20
N LEU A 106 9.91 -10.71 -11.86
CA LEU A 106 9.04 -9.83 -11.12
C LEU A 106 9.69 -8.47 -10.81
N PRO A 107 8.91 -7.41 -10.61
CA PRO A 107 9.43 -6.09 -10.26
C PRO A 107 10.26 -6.14 -8.97
N LYS A 108 11.50 -5.63 -9.04
CA LYS A 108 12.35 -5.48 -7.86
C LYS A 108 11.93 -4.25 -7.07
N VAL A 109 11.56 -4.45 -5.81
CA VAL A 109 11.14 -3.38 -4.91
C VAL A 109 12.37 -2.78 -4.22
N PRO A 110 12.65 -1.47 -4.38
CA PRO A 110 13.80 -0.84 -3.75
C PRO A 110 13.54 -0.61 -2.25
N SER A 111 14.57 -0.72 -1.42
CA SER A 111 14.52 -0.30 -0.03
C SER A 111 14.52 1.24 0.03
N VAL A 112 13.41 1.84 0.44
CA VAL A 112 13.23 3.30 0.50
C VAL A 112 13.23 3.86 1.92
N GLY A 113 12.91 3.05 2.94
CA GLY A 113 12.72 3.51 4.33
C GLY A 113 13.92 4.26 4.89
N ALA A 114 15.10 3.66 4.87
CA ALA A 114 16.34 4.29 5.39
C ALA A 114 16.74 5.57 4.63
N LYS A 115 16.33 5.71 3.36
CA LYS A 115 16.54 6.94 2.60
C LYS A 115 15.53 8.01 3.00
N PHE A 116 14.27 7.61 3.20
CA PHE A 116 13.20 8.51 3.61
C PHE A 116 13.46 9.14 4.98
N GLU A 117 14.02 8.41 5.95
CA GLU A 117 14.35 8.94 7.28
C GLU A 117 15.37 10.11 7.25
N LYS A 118 16.06 10.31 6.12
CA LYS A 118 16.99 11.42 5.90
C LYS A 118 16.36 12.60 5.16
N VAL A 119 15.10 12.47 4.77
CA VAL A 119 14.38 13.51 4.01
C VAL A 119 13.70 14.45 5.01
N GLU A 120 13.90 15.74 4.84
CA GLU A 120 13.16 16.75 5.57
C GLU A 120 11.70 16.79 5.07
N CYS A 121 10.76 16.73 6.00
CA CYS A 121 9.33 16.75 5.71
C CYS A 121 8.74 18.06 6.20
N GLU A 122 8.06 18.77 5.31
CA GLU A 122 7.36 20.02 5.63
C GLU A 122 6.04 19.78 6.35
N LEU A 123 5.42 18.62 6.14
CA LEU A 123 4.18 18.24 6.81
C LEU A 123 4.35 16.90 7.52
N ASP A 124 3.92 16.84 8.78
CA ASP A 124 3.85 15.64 9.62
C ASP A 124 2.56 15.71 10.44
N PHE A 125 1.62 14.78 10.20
CA PHE A 125 0.28 14.82 10.78
C PHE A 125 -0.40 13.46 10.79
N THR A 126 -1.37 13.28 11.67
CA THR A 126 -2.25 12.11 11.69
C THR A 126 -3.52 12.39 10.89
N LEU A 127 -3.80 11.54 9.90
CA LEU A 127 -5.04 11.53 9.13
C LEU A 127 -5.94 10.41 9.64
N THR A 128 -7.06 10.78 10.25
CA THR A 128 -8.01 9.80 10.79
C THR A 128 -8.74 9.03 9.69
N ALA A 129 -9.18 7.81 9.99
CA ALA A 129 -9.92 6.96 9.06
C ALA A 129 -11.16 7.66 8.48
N ASP A 130 -11.92 8.37 9.30
CA ASP A 130 -13.14 9.08 8.86
C ASP A 130 -12.84 10.18 7.83
N LYS A 131 -11.76 10.96 8.05
CA LYS A 131 -11.36 12.02 7.12
C LYS A 131 -10.87 11.44 5.79
N LEU A 132 -10.06 10.38 5.84
CA LEU A 132 -9.62 9.68 4.63
C LEU A 132 -10.80 9.08 3.87
N ALA A 133 -11.73 8.43 4.57
CA ALA A 133 -12.94 7.87 3.97
C ALA A 133 -13.81 8.95 3.33
N ALA A 134 -13.95 10.12 3.96
CA ALA A 134 -14.68 11.25 3.39
C ALA A 134 -14.05 11.75 2.09
N LEU A 135 -12.72 11.92 2.05
CA LEU A 135 -11.98 12.30 0.85
C LEU A 135 -12.18 11.28 -0.28
N PHE A 136 -12.00 9.99 0.01
CA PHE A 136 -12.16 8.92 -0.98
C PHE A 136 -13.60 8.74 -1.47
N LYS A 137 -14.60 9.01 -0.62
CA LYS A 137 -16.01 8.99 -1.02
C LYS A 137 -16.34 10.13 -1.98
N MET A 138 -15.81 11.32 -1.73
CA MET A 138 -16.10 12.51 -2.55
C MET A 138 -15.30 12.56 -3.84
N ALA A 139 -14.07 12.07 -3.84
CA ALA A 139 -13.17 12.13 -4.99
C ALA A 139 -13.80 11.61 -6.31
N PRO A 140 -14.38 10.40 -6.38
CA PRO A 140 -15.01 9.92 -7.62
C PRO A 140 -16.30 10.69 -7.99
N ILE A 141 -17.04 11.21 -7.01
CA ILE A 141 -18.29 11.98 -7.25
C ILE A 141 -17.96 13.27 -8.01
N ILE A 142 -16.91 13.97 -7.60
CA ILE A 142 -16.45 15.22 -8.24
C ILE A 142 -15.42 14.99 -9.34
N LYS A 143 -15.08 13.72 -9.65
CA LYS A 143 -14.08 13.32 -10.65
C LYS A 143 -12.73 13.97 -10.40
N ALA A 144 -12.29 13.94 -9.14
CA ALA A 144 -11.01 14.46 -8.73
C ALA A 144 -9.85 13.58 -9.22
N ASP A 145 -8.74 14.20 -9.63
CA ASP A 145 -7.51 13.53 -10.06
C ASP A 145 -6.41 13.63 -8.99
N TRP A 146 -6.51 14.63 -8.11
CA TRP A 146 -5.47 14.99 -7.17
C TRP A 146 -6.01 15.16 -5.75
N LEU A 147 -5.15 14.82 -4.79
CA LEU A 147 -5.22 15.32 -3.42
C LEU A 147 -4.19 16.44 -3.30
N PHE A 148 -4.65 17.65 -3.02
CA PHE A 148 -3.83 18.81 -2.74
C PHE A 148 -3.64 18.97 -1.23
N LEU A 149 -2.42 19.34 -0.84
CA LEU A 149 -2.07 19.64 0.54
C LEU A 149 -1.60 21.08 0.63
N GLU A 150 -2.27 21.88 1.45
CA GLU A 150 -1.94 23.27 1.76
C GLU A 150 -1.70 23.42 3.26
N SER A 151 -0.81 24.30 3.66
CA SER A 151 -0.56 24.60 5.07
C SER A 151 -0.21 26.08 5.27
N ASP A 152 -0.78 26.65 6.32
CA ASP A 152 -0.44 27.98 6.82
C ASP A 152 0.48 27.93 8.07
N GLY A 153 1.07 26.76 8.35
CA GLY A 153 1.90 26.49 9.53
C GLY A 153 1.11 26.18 10.82
N LYS A 154 -0.22 26.37 10.82
CA LYS A 154 -1.09 26.12 11.99
C LYS A 154 -2.13 25.04 11.72
N LYS A 155 -2.49 24.86 10.48
CA LYS A 155 -3.44 23.84 10.00
C LYS A 155 -3.02 23.33 8.63
N ILE A 156 -3.42 22.10 8.33
CA ILE A 156 -3.25 21.48 7.03
C ILE A 156 -4.64 21.32 6.42
N ARG A 157 -4.80 21.76 5.19
CA ARG A 157 -6.00 21.53 4.38
C ARG A 157 -5.68 20.45 3.34
N LEU A 158 -6.53 19.43 3.30
CA LEU A 158 -6.50 18.36 2.31
C LEU A 158 -7.69 18.55 1.38
N THR A 159 -7.44 18.81 0.11
CA THR A 159 -8.49 19.09 -0.88
C THR A 159 -8.40 18.10 -2.03
N VAL A 160 -9.48 17.35 -2.32
CA VAL A 160 -9.59 16.55 -3.53
C VAL A 160 -10.24 17.38 -4.65
N GLY A 161 -9.70 17.28 -5.87
CA GLY A 161 -10.19 18.05 -7.02
C GLY A 161 -9.38 17.77 -8.28
N LYS A 162 -9.79 18.36 -9.39
CA LYS A 162 -8.97 18.40 -10.62
C LYS A 162 -7.93 19.50 -10.56
N GLU A 163 -8.36 20.69 -10.11
CA GLU A 163 -7.55 21.89 -9.99
C GLU A 163 -8.02 22.69 -8.76
N LEU A 164 -7.14 23.49 -8.19
CA LEU A 164 -7.48 24.49 -7.17
C LEU A 164 -7.76 25.82 -7.85
N ASN A 165 -8.95 25.95 -8.45
CA ASN A 165 -9.42 27.19 -9.05
C ASN A 165 -10.88 27.44 -8.67
N THR A 166 -11.42 28.62 -9.02
CA THR A 166 -12.77 29.05 -8.66
C THR A 166 -13.89 28.35 -9.44
N SER A 167 -13.57 27.57 -10.47
CA SER A 167 -14.53 26.90 -11.36
C SER A 167 -14.54 25.38 -11.21
N SER A 168 -13.58 24.79 -10.48
CA SER A 168 -13.52 23.35 -10.27
C SER A 168 -14.26 22.94 -9.01
N ASN A 169 -14.98 21.79 -9.10
CA ASN A 169 -15.56 21.17 -7.92
C ASN A 169 -14.42 20.61 -7.03
N THR A 170 -14.45 20.98 -5.76
CA THR A 170 -13.49 20.53 -4.76
C THR A 170 -14.22 20.08 -3.49
N PHE A 171 -13.56 19.21 -2.72
CA PHE A 171 -13.98 18.86 -1.37
C PHE A 171 -12.77 18.86 -0.46
N ASP A 172 -12.86 19.50 0.69
CA ASP A 172 -11.75 19.62 1.61
C ASP A 172 -12.06 19.16 3.03
N VAL A 173 -11.02 18.74 3.72
CA VAL A 173 -11.00 18.50 5.16
C VAL A 173 -9.81 19.23 5.77
N THR A 174 -9.97 19.70 7.01
CA THR A 174 -8.92 20.42 7.73
C THR A 174 -8.41 19.59 8.90
N ILE A 175 -7.10 19.65 9.14
CA ILE A 175 -6.40 19.06 10.28
C ILE A 175 -5.71 20.20 11.01
N ALA A 176 -5.99 20.33 12.32
CA ALA A 176 -5.45 21.42 13.16
C ALA A 176 -4.87 20.94 14.50
N ALA A 177 -4.99 19.63 14.80
CA ALA A 177 -4.42 19.03 16.00
C ALA A 177 -3.29 18.05 15.62
N ASP A 178 -2.30 17.94 16.50
CA ASP A 178 -1.18 16.99 16.38
C ASP A 178 -0.45 17.06 15.04
N ILE A 179 -0.13 18.31 14.63
CA ILE A 179 0.57 18.56 13.38
C ILE A 179 1.95 19.20 13.64
N LYS A 180 2.92 18.83 12.80
CA LYS A 180 4.12 19.62 12.54
C LYS A 180 4.07 20.03 11.08
N ALA A 181 3.87 21.30 10.83
CA ALA A 181 3.66 21.79 9.49
C ALA A 181 4.37 23.13 9.29
N ASN A 182 5.12 23.21 8.19
CA ASN A 182 5.62 24.49 7.69
C ASN A 182 4.52 25.15 6.85
N GLU A 183 4.59 26.47 6.74
CA GLU A 183 3.80 27.19 5.74
C GLU A 183 4.28 26.79 4.34
N LEU A 184 3.35 26.37 3.50
CA LEU A 184 3.65 26.01 2.12
C LEU A 184 3.36 27.18 1.18
N LYS A 185 4.35 27.57 0.38
CA LYS A 185 4.20 28.63 -0.64
C LYS A 185 3.27 28.23 -1.79
N SER A 186 3.18 26.94 -2.05
CA SER A 186 2.30 26.35 -3.06
C SER A 186 1.83 24.96 -2.62
N PRO A 187 0.65 24.51 -3.09
CA PRO A 187 0.13 23.18 -2.74
C PRO A 187 1.05 22.06 -3.20
N ILE A 188 1.23 21.05 -2.34
CA ILE A 188 1.81 19.77 -2.75
C ILE A 188 0.67 18.88 -3.27
N LYS A 189 0.91 18.10 -4.32
CA LYS A 189 -0.10 17.27 -5.00
C LYS A 189 0.26 15.79 -4.90
N VAL A 190 -0.72 14.97 -4.53
CA VAL A 190 -0.64 13.51 -4.59
C VAL A 190 -1.62 13.02 -5.65
N PRO A 191 -1.19 12.24 -6.65
CA PRO A 191 -2.12 11.64 -7.61
C PRO A 191 -3.05 10.66 -6.89
N LEU A 192 -4.37 10.82 -7.05
CA LEU A 192 -5.34 9.89 -6.45
C LEU A 192 -5.23 8.48 -7.03
N SER A 193 -4.76 8.35 -8.28
CA SER A 193 -4.44 7.05 -8.89
C SER A 193 -3.35 6.27 -8.17
N ASP A 194 -2.46 6.97 -7.48
CA ASP A 194 -1.35 6.40 -6.73
C ASP A 194 -1.69 6.20 -5.24
N LEU A 195 -2.71 6.90 -4.74
CA LEU A 195 -3.15 6.84 -3.35
C LEU A 195 -4.05 5.61 -3.10
N LYS A 196 -3.50 4.42 -3.38
CA LYS A 196 -4.16 3.12 -3.20
C LYS A 196 -3.86 2.54 -1.82
N VAL A 197 -4.18 3.27 -0.77
CA VAL A 197 -3.94 2.85 0.61
C VAL A 197 -5.15 2.08 1.17
N LEU A 198 -4.91 1.19 2.14
CA LEU A 198 -5.99 0.50 2.85
C LEU A 198 -6.88 1.51 3.60
N PRO A 199 -8.18 1.21 3.78
CA PRO A 199 -9.02 1.98 4.70
C PRO A 199 -8.42 1.96 6.12
N GLY A 200 -8.29 3.13 6.75
CA GLY A 200 -7.73 3.25 8.11
C GLY A 200 -7.21 4.64 8.41
N GLY A 201 -6.61 4.79 9.58
CA GLY A 201 -5.86 5.97 9.97
C GLY A 201 -4.41 5.90 9.51
N TYR A 202 -3.78 7.06 9.34
CA TYR A 202 -2.40 7.14 8.88
C TYR A 202 -1.63 8.25 9.57
N ASP A 203 -0.40 7.94 9.97
CA ASP A 203 0.62 8.96 10.20
C ASP A 203 1.27 9.30 8.87
N VAL A 204 1.12 10.56 8.46
CA VAL A 204 1.49 11.04 7.13
C VAL A 204 2.63 12.04 7.24
N LYS A 205 3.71 11.77 6.50
CA LYS A 205 4.84 12.68 6.32
C LYS A 205 4.98 13.04 4.85
N ILE A 206 5.06 14.33 4.56
CA ILE A 206 5.15 14.83 3.18
C ILE A 206 6.39 15.69 3.04
N SER A 207 7.16 15.43 1.98
CA SER A 207 8.29 16.26 1.58
C SER A 207 8.09 16.84 0.20
N SER A 208 8.34 18.15 0.05
CA SER A 208 8.40 18.84 -1.24
C SER A 208 9.52 18.31 -2.15
N ALA A 209 10.47 17.52 -1.60
CA ALA A 209 11.47 16.80 -2.40
C ALA A 209 10.88 15.67 -3.27
N GLY A 210 9.57 15.50 -3.29
CA GLY A 210 8.87 14.60 -4.22
C GLY A 210 8.40 13.28 -3.65
N ILE A 211 8.36 13.11 -2.32
CA ILE A 211 7.98 11.85 -1.67
C ILE A 211 7.13 12.07 -0.43
N SER A 212 6.19 11.17 -0.19
CA SER A 212 5.43 11.07 1.05
C SER A 212 5.50 9.68 1.65
N ARG A 213 5.33 9.57 2.98
CA ARG A 213 5.19 8.33 3.72
C ARG A 213 3.85 8.31 4.42
N TRP A 214 3.13 7.21 4.29
CA TRP A 214 1.85 6.94 4.92
C TRP A 214 1.99 5.66 5.73
N SER A 215 2.06 5.76 7.04
CA SER A 215 2.18 4.62 7.96
C SER A 215 0.81 4.29 8.54
N SER A 216 0.35 3.05 8.37
CA SER A 216 -0.95 2.60 8.87
C SER A 216 -0.82 1.99 10.25
N ASP A 217 -1.84 2.16 11.08
CA ASP A 217 -1.97 1.50 12.39
C ASP A 217 -2.03 -0.03 12.29
N VAL A 218 -2.47 -0.54 11.13
CA VAL A 218 -2.57 -1.98 10.84
C VAL A 218 -1.34 -2.54 10.12
N GLY A 219 -0.28 -1.76 10.01
CA GLY A 219 1.04 -2.22 9.62
C GLY A 219 1.56 -1.84 8.24
N PRO A 220 0.77 -1.72 7.13
CA PRO A 220 1.32 -1.32 5.83
C PRO A 220 1.90 0.09 5.86
N VAL A 221 3.06 0.25 5.21
CA VAL A 221 3.70 1.54 4.98
C VAL A 221 3.75 1.79 3.48
N TYR A 222 3.28 2.97 3.05
CA TYR A 222 3.29 3.38 1.66
C TYR A 222 4.21 4.58 1.47
N TYR A 223 5.07 4.52 0.47
CA TYR A 223 5.86 5.64 -0.02
C TYR A 223 5.29 6.03 -1.38
N ILE A 224 4.79 7.25 -1.48
CA ILE A 224 4.05 7.72 -2.64
C ILE A 224 4.72 9.00 -3.17
N GLY A 225 4.95 9.03 -4.47
CA GLY A 225 5.48 10.19 -5.14
C GLY A 225 4.50 11.37 -5.06
N VAL A 226 5.02 12.55 -4.75
CA VAL A 226 4.25 13.79 -4.71
C VAL A 226 4.83 14.77 -5.71
N LYS A 227 4.04 15.79 -6.10
CA LYS A 227 4.46 16.87 -6.97
C LYS A 227 4.35 18.19 -6.21
N ALA A 228 5.45 18.88 -6.04
CA ALA A 228 5.46 20.30 -5.69
C ALA A 228 5.30 21.13 -6.98
N ASN A 229 4.56 22.23 -6.86
CA ASN A 229 4.44 23.19 -8.00
C ASN A 229 5.63 24.15 -8.01
#